data_44a48cb01e15d7f896107c4cdd734759
#
_entry.id   44a48cb01e15d7f896107c4cdd734759
#
_cell.length_a   1.000
_cell.length_b   1.000
_cell.length_c   1.000
_cell.angle_alpha   90.00
_cell.angle_beta   90.00
_cell.angle_gamma   90.00
#
_symmetry.space_group_name_H-M   'P 1'
#
loop_
_entity.id
_entity.type
_entity.pdbx_description
1 polymer ?
#
loop_
_entity_poly.entity_id
_entity_poly.type
_entity_poly.pdbx_seq_one_letter_code
_entity_poly.pdbx_strand_id
1 'polypeptide(L)'
;MEKFWLQHYPPGVPAEVDVDQYSSLVQLMQDGFTKYAQRNAYAYMDRLFTFAEIDRHSVAFGAWLQARGIARGARVAIMMPNVVQYPIALAGVLRAGCVVVNVNPLYTPRELEHQLKDSGAEAIV
;
A
#
# COMPACT_ATOMS: atom_id res chain seq x y z
N MET A 1 15.90 10.10 28.87
CA MET A 1 16.82 10.62 27.81
C MET A 1 16.22 11.91 27.31
N GLU A 2 16.95 13.01 27.27
CA GLU A 2 16.46 14.28 26.81
C GLU A 2 16.22 14.24 25.29
N LYS A 3 15.02 14.67 24.84
CA LYS A 3 14.62 14.60 23.42
C LYS A 3 15.15 15.85 22.68
N PHE A 4 16.48 16.02 22.57
CA PHE A 4 17.13 17.21 22.00
C PHE A 4 16.70 17.52 20.55
N TRP A 5 16.24 16.52 19.78
CA TRP A 5 15.76 16.71 18.40
C TRP A 5 14.49 17.53 18.30
N LEU A 6 13.68 17.63 19.37
CA LEU A 6 12.44 18.42 19.37
C LEU A 6 12.69 19.91 19.14
N GLN A 7 13.88 20.42 19.50
CA GLN A 7 14.28 21.81 19.26
C GLN A 7 14.39 22.16 17.76
N HIS A 8 14.53 21.13 16.91
CA HIS A 8 14.67 21.27 15.45
C HIS A 8 13.37 21.01 14.68
N TYR A 9 12.27 20.76 15.38
CA TYR A 9 10.98 20.58 14.74
C TYR A 9 10.44 21.90 14.21
N PRO A 10 9.94 21.95 12.97
CA PRO A 10 9.24 23.13 12.47
C PRO A 10 8.02 23.47 13.31
N PRO A 11 7.60 24.74 13.33
CA PRO A 11 6.37 25.15 14.00
C PRO A 11 5.16 24.35 13.50
N GLY A 12 4.34 23.84 14.42
CA GLY A 12 3.15 23.04 14.09
C GLY A 12 3.37 21.54 13.93
N VAL A 13 4.62 21.06 13.99
CA VAL A 13 4.91 19.63 14.05
C VAL A 13 4.79 19.14 15.49
N PRO A 14 3.90 18.19 15.78
CA PRO A 14 3.74 17.67 17.15
C PRO A 14 4.97 16.86 17.57
N ALA A 15 5.27 16.89 18.88
CA ALA A 15 6.40 16.13 19.44
C ALA A 15 6.20 14.61 19.38
N GLU A 16 4.95 14.17 19.33
CA GLU A 16 4.55 12.76 19.29
C GLU A 16 3.44 12.55 18.26
N VAL A 17 3.44 11.38 17.63
CA VAL A 17 2.40 10.98 16.68
C VAL A 17 1.25 10.35 17.46
N ASP A 18 0.02 10.74 17.15
CA ASP A 18 -1.16 10.05 17.63
C ASP A 18 -1.30 8.72 16.86
N VAL A 19 -0.94 7.63 17.52
CA VAL A 19 -0.97 6.29 16.93
C VAL A 19 -2.37 5.73 16.78
N ASP A 20 -3.36 6.32 17.44
CA ASP A 20 -4.76 5.89 17.42
C ASP A 20 -5.62 6.71 16.44
N GLN A 21 -5.02 7.68 15.73
CA GLN A 21 -5.72 8.52 14.75
C GLN A 21 -6.45 7.72 13.67
N TYR A 22 -5.91 6.57 13.27
CA TYR A 22 -6.50 5.67 12.28
C TYR A 22 -6.55 4.25 12.81
N SER A 23 -7.68 3.58 12.68
CA SER A 23 -7.84 2.17 13.09
C SER A 23 -7.07 1.19 12.19
N SER A 24 -6.71 1.60 10.96
CA SER A 24 -5.98 0.79 10.00
C SER A 24 -5.43 1.63 8.83
N LEU A 25 -4.46 1.06 8.09
CA LEU A 25 -4.02 1.63 6.81
C LEU A 25 -5.14 1.74 5.79
N VAL A 26 -6.10 0.82 5.81
CA VAL A 26 -7.27 0.87 4.91
C VAL A 26 -8.10 2.12 5.21
N GLN A 27 -8.36 2.43 6.48
CA GLN A 27 -9.08 3.65 6.85
C GLN A 27 -8.32 4.90 6.41
N LEU A 28 -7.02 5.00 6.72
CA LEU A 28 -6.19 6.12 6.30
C LEU A 28 -6.29 6.36 4.78
N MET A 29 -6.19 5.28 4.00
CA MET A 29 -6.26 5.35 2.53
C MET A 29 -7.66 5.76 2.04
N GLN A 30 -8.73 5.22 2.61
CA GLN A 30 -10.11 5.55 2.27
C GLN A 30 -10.43 7.02 2.55
N ASP A 31 -9.99 7.53 3.69
CA ASP A 31 -10.16 8.94 4.05
C ASP A 31 -9.42 9.85 3.06
N GLY A 32 -8.20 9.48 2.68
CA GLY A 32 -7.44 10.17 1.65
C GLY A 32 -8.10 10.13 0.28
N PHE A 33 -8.56 8.97 -0.17
CA PHE A 33 -9.26 8.79 -1.44
C PHE A 33 -10.55 9.62 -1.50
N THR A 34 -11.31 9.63 -0.43
CA THR A 34 -12.55 10.42 -0.33
C THR A 34 -12.24 11.92 -0.33
N LYS A 35 -11.35 12.36 0.57
CA LYS A 35 -11.03 13.78 0.77
C LYS A 35 -10.42 14.44 -0.46
N TYR A 36 -9.62 13.70 -1.22
CA TYR A 36 -8.86 14.21 -2.35
C TYR A 36 -9.30 13.62 -3.70
N ALA A 37 -10.50 13.06 -3.78
CA ALA A 37 -11.02 12.28 -4.91
C ALA A 37 -10.70 12.87 -6.29
N GLN A 38 -10.89 14.19 -6.47
CA GLN A 38 -10.71 14.90 -7.74
C GLN A 38 -9.28 15.41 -7.97
N ARG A 39 -8.38 15.25 -6.99
CA ARG A 39 -6.98 15.66 -7.15
C ARG A 39 -6.17 14.57 -7.85
N ASN A 40 -5.13 14.99 -8.56
CA ASN A 40 -4.16 14.07 -9.13
C ASN A 40 -3.36 13.40 -7.99
N ALA A 41 -3.36 12.08 -7.98
CA ALA A 41 -2.60 11.26 -7.05
C ALA A 41 -1.23 10.87 -7.63
N TYR A 42 -1.20 10.52 -8.92
CA TYR A 42 0.00 10.05 -9.61
C TYR A 42 0.09 10.62 -11.03
N ALA A 43 1.33 10.83 -11.48
CA ALA A 43 1.67 11.05 -12.88
C ALA A 43 2.50 9.86 -13.37
N TYR A 44 2.08 9.22 -14.45
CA TYR A 44 2.78 8.08 -15.02
C TYR A 44 2.57 8.00 -16.54
N MET A 45 3.66 7.95 -17.32
CA MET A 45 3.64 7.90 -18.78
C MET A 45 2.70 8.98 -19.40
N ASP A 46 2.95 10.23 -19.06
CA ASP A 46 2.20 11.41 -19.53
C ASP A 46 0.69 11.41 -19.21
N ARG A 47 0.26 10.49 -18.35
CA ARG A 47 -1.10 10.43 -17.83
C ARG A 47 -1.15 10.77 -16.35
N LEU A 48 -2.15 11.55 -15.96
CA LEU A 48 -2.49 11.83 -14.57
C LEU A 48 -3.57 10.86 -14.11
N PHE A 49 -3.41 10.36 -12.89
CA PHE A 49 -4.38 9.48 -12.23
C PHE A 49 -4.89 10.19 -10.98
N THR A 50 -6.20 10.33 -10.87
CA THR A 50 -6.84 10.91 -9.67
C THR A 50 -6.89 9.92 -8.51
N PHE A 51 -7.08 10.44 -7.29
CA PHE A 51 -7.33 9.59 -6.13
C PHE A 51 -8.57 8.70 -6.32
N ALA A 52 -9.63 9.23 -6.96
CA ALA A 52 -10.84 8.44 -7.26
C ALA A 52 -10.58 7.29 -8.24
N GLU A 53 -9.68 7.44 -9.22
CA GLU A 53 -9.29 6.35 -10.12
C GLU A 53 -8.53 5.26 -9.38
N ILE A 54 -7.55 5.64 -8.54
CA ILE A 54 -6.79 4.69 -7.72
C ILE A 54 -7.73 3.93 -6.78
N ASP A 55 -8.66 4.63 -6.12
CA ASP A 55 -9.67 4.04 -5.26
C ASP A 55 -10.49 2.97 -5.99
N ARG A 56 -11.12 3.35 -7.11
CA ARG A 56 -11.94 2.45 -7.93
C ARG A 56 -11.18 1.21 -8.39
N HIS A 57 -9.95 1.38 -8.88
CA HIS A 57 -9.14 0.25 -9.33
C HIS A 57 -8.70 -0.66 -8.18
N SER A 58 -8.40 -0.08 -7.01
CA SER A 58 -8.04 -0.87 -5.83
C SER A 58 -9.22 -1.68 -5.29
N VAL A 59 -10.44 -1.14 -5.34
CA VAL A 59 -11.67 -1.88 -5.00
C VAL A 59 -11.85 -3.06 -5.94
N ALA A 60 -11.73 -2.83 -7.25
CA ALA A 60 -11.87 -3.89 -8.25
C ALA A 60 -10.82 -5.00 -8.07
N PHE A 61 -9.57 -4.63 -7.79
CA PHE A 61 -8.50 -5.61 -7.56
C PHE A 61 -8.71 -6.39 -6.25
N GLY A 62 -9.13 -5.75 -5.17
CA GLY A 62 -9.50 -6.43 -3.93
C GLY A 62 -10.64 -7.43 -4.12
N ALA A 63 -11.69 -7.05 -4.84
CA ALA A 63 -12.79 -7.95 -5.19
C ALA A 63 -12.33 -9.13 -6.06
N TRP A 64 -11.41 -8.90 -7.00
CA TRP A 64 -10.83 -9.96 -7.82
C TRP A 64 -10.04 -10.98 -6.98
N LEU A 65 -9.23 -10.52 -6.01
CA LEU A 65 -8.50 -11.41 -5.09
C LEU A 65 -9.47 -12.30 -4.31
N GLN A 66 -10.55 -11.72 -3.77
CA GLN A 66 -11.59 -12.45 -3.04
C GLN A 66 -12.29 -13.48 -3.94
N ALA A 67 -12.63 -13.10 -5.17
CA ALA A 67 -13.24 -14.00 -6.15
C ALA A 67 -12.31 -15.16 -6.56
N ARG A 68 -11.00 -15.01 -6.44
CA ARG A 68 -10.00 -16.07 -6.64
C ARG A 68 -9.79 -16.96 -5.42
N GLY A 69 -10.52 -16.73 -4.34
CA GLY A 69 -10.45 -17.53 -3.12
C GLY A 69 -9.24 -17.19 -2.23
N ILE A 70 -8.56 -16.06 -2.48
CA ILE A 70 -7.48 -15.60 -1.58
C ILE A 70 -8.12 -15.24 -0.24
N ALA A 71 -7.74 -15.97 0.79
CA ALA A 71 -8.35 -15.86 2.11
C ALA A 71 -7.90 -14.59 2.85
N ARG A 72 -8.73 -14.10 3.76
CA ARG A 72 -8.33 -13.02 4.67
C ARG A 72 -7.10 -13.46 5.49
N GLY A 73 -6.10 -12.59 5.56
CA GLY A 73 -4.82 -12.87 6.22
C GLY A 73 -3.78 -13.54 5.32
N ALA A 74 -4.16 -14.00 4.13
CA ALA A 74 -3.21 -14.52 3.14
C ALA A 74 -2.16 -13.46 2.77
N ARG A 75 -0.95 -13.90 2.51
CA ARG A 75 0.15 -13.02 2.09
C ARG A 75 0.22 -12.95 0.58
N VAL A 76 0.16 -11.72 0.07
CA VAL A 76 0.23 -11.44 -1.37
C VAL A 76 1.50 -10.65 -1.65
N ALA A 77 2.41 -11.25 -2.41
CA ALA A 77 3.63 -10.61 -2.86
C ALA A 77 3.33 -9.60 -3.98
N ILE A 78 3.91 -8.40 -3.90
CA ILE A 78 3.86 -7.40 -4.95
C ILE A 78 5.28 -7.18 -5.46
N MET A 79 5.54 -7.64 -6.68
CA MET A 79 6.85 -7.55 -7.36
C MET A 79 6.73 -6.63 -8.57
N MET A 80 6.65 -5.33 -8.31
CA MET A 80 6.51 -4.31 -9.33
C MET A 80 7.55 -3.21 -9.15
N PRO A 81 8.03 -2.59 -10.25
CA PRO A 81 8.79 -1.35 -10.17
C PRO A 81 7.87 -0.17 -9.77
N ASN A 82 8.41 1.05 -9.84
CA ASN A 82 7.66 2.28 -9.53
C ASN A 82 6.66 2.60 -10.67
N VAL A 83 5.55 1.88 -10.70
CA VAL A 83 4.44 2.03 -11.66
C VAL A 83 3.15 2.35 -10.93
N VAL A 84 2.18 2.96 -11.61
CA VAL A 84 0.88 3.33 -11.01
C VAL A 84 0.06 2.12 -10.53
N GLN A 85 0.32 0.94 -11.08
CA GLN A 85 -0.30 -0.33 -10.65
C GLN A 85 0.10 -0.73 -9.22
N TYR A 86 1.29 -0.31 -8.78
CA TYR A 86 1.77 -0.65 -7.43
C TYR A 86 0.83 -0.14 -6.31
N PRO A 87 0.52 1.17 -6.20
CA PRO A 87 -0.41 1.65 -5.18
C PRO A 87 -1.83 1.08 -5.33
N ILE A 88 -2.27 0.76 -6.54
CA ILE A 88 -3.55 0.08 -6.79
C ILE A 88 -3.53 -1.33 -6.19
N ALA A 89 -2.48 -2.11 -6.47
CA ALA A 89 -2.32 -3.46 -5.95
C ALA A 89 -2.20 -3.46 -4.43
N LEU A 90 -1.37 -2.57 -3.87
CA LEU A 90 -1.18 -2.43 -2.43
C LEU A 90 -2.52 -2.14 -1.73
N ALA A 91 -3.26 -1.14 -2.20
CA ALA A 91 -4.56 -0.80 -1.64
C ALA A 91 -5.57 -1.94 -1.78
N GLY A 92 -5.60 -2.63 -2.92
CA GLY A 92 -6.50 -3.75 -3.18
C GLY A 92 -6.23 -4.96 -2.29
N VAL A 93 -4.95 -5.31 -2.08
CA VAL A 93 -4.53 -6.38 -1.16
C VAL A 93 -4.97 -6.08 0.27
N LEU A 94 -4.71 -4.86 0.76
CA LEU A 94 -5.11 -4.45 2.10
C LEU A 94 -6.65 -4.43 2.26
N ARG A 95 -7.40 -3.97 1.24
CA ARG A 95 -8.87 -3.98 1.23
C ARG A 95 -9.45 -5.41 1.25
N ALA A 96 -8.78 -6.36 0.61
CA ALA A 96 -9.16 -7.76 0.67
C ALA A 96 -8.93 -8.39 2.07
N GLY A 97 -8.31 -7.66 2.98
CA GLY A 97 -7.92 -8.13 4.31
C GLY A 97 -6.68 -9.01 4.30
N CYS A 98 -5.89 -8.92 3.24
CA CYS A 98 -4.65 -9.66 3.04
C CYS A 98 -3.43 -8.88 3.55
N VAL A 99 -2.30 -9.55 3.63
CA VAL A 99 -1.00 -8.98 4.01
C VAL A 99 -0.18 -8.71 2.76
N VAL A 100 0.35 -7.49 2.63
CA VAL A 100 1.27 -7.14 1.54
C VAL A 100 2.68 -7.60 1.87
N VAL A 101 3.32 -8.30 0.93
CA VAL A 101 4.75 -8.63 0.95
C VAL A 101 5.42 -7.88 -0.20
N ASN A 102 6.21 -6.87 0.14
CA ASN A 102 6.94 -6.10 -0.88
C ASN A 102 8.14 -6.87 -1.37
N VAL A 103 8.24 -7.06 -2.68
CA VAL A 103 9.31 -7.80 -3.34
C VAL A 103 10.08 -6.88 -4.27
N ASN A 104 11.40 -6.91 -4.18
CA ASN A 104 12.25 -6.13 -5.08
C ASN A 104 12.14 -6.73 -6.51
N PRO A 105 11.71 -5.93 -7.52
CA PRO A 105 11.57 -6.42 -8.90
C PRO A 105 12.89 -6.80 -9.57
N LEU A 106 14.03 -6.46 -8.96
CA LEU A 106 15.36 -6.81 -9.44
C LEU A 106 15.93 -8.08 -8.80
N TYR A 107 15.18 -8.76 -7.95
CA TYR A 107 15.63 -10.02 -7.35
C TYR A 107 15.90 -11.09 -8.40
N THR A 108 17.00 -11.79 -8.20
CA THR A 108 17.30 -13.02 -8.93
C THR A 108 16.26 -14.11 -8.57
N PRO A 109 16.10 -15.16 -9.41
CA PRO A 109 15.20 -16.27 -9.08
C PRO A 109 15.44 -16.89 -7.71
N ARG A 110 16.71 -16.99 -7.29
CA ARG A 110 17.08 -17.54 -5.97
C ARG A 110 16.63 -16.66 -4.82
N GLU A 111 16.81 -15.34 -4.93
CA GLU A 111 16.38 -14.36 -3.92
C GLU A 111 14.85 -14.32 -3.83
N LEU A 112 14.16 -14.33 -4.96
CA LEU A 112 12.70 -14.38 -5.01
C LEU A 112 12.17 -15.67 -4.37
N GLU A 113 12.74 -16.83 -4.71
CA GLU A 113 12.36 -18.12 -4.11
C GLU A 113 12.51 -18.08 -2.59
N HIS A 114 13.63 -17.55 -2.10
CA HIS A 114 13.88 -17.40 -0.66
C HIS A 114 12.81 -16.53 -0.01
N GLN A 115 12.55 -15.35 -0.56
CA GLN A 115 11.57 -14.42 0.02
C GLN A 115 10.14 -14.98 0.01
N LEU A 116 9.72 -15.64 -1.08
CA LEU A 116 8.39 -16.22 -1.17
C LEU A 116 8.21 -17.38 -0.17
N LYS A 117 9.24 -18.23 0.01
CA LYS A 117 9.24 -19.31 1.00
C LYS A 117 9.23 -18.77 2.44
N ASP A 118 10.09 -17.80 2.73
CA ASP A 118 10.22 -17.20 4.06
C ASP A 118 8.94 -16.44 4.47
N SER A 119 8.40 -15.64 3.57
CA SER A 119 7.15 -14.90 3.81
C SER A 119 5.91 -15.79 3.82
N GLY A 120 5.95 -16.96 3.19
CA GLY A 120 4.77 -17.80 2.97
C GLY A 120 3.73 -17.13 2.08
N ALA A 121 4.16 -16.35 1.07
CA ALA A 121 3.25 -15.71 0.14
C ALA A 121 2.49 -16.75 -0.71
N GLU A 122 1.18 -16.58 -0.78
CA GLU A 122 0.26 -17.51 -1.48
C GLU A 122 -0.04 -17.05 -2.92
N ALA A 123 0.21 -15.79 -3.20
CA ALA A 123 0.04 -15.19 -4.52
C ALA A 123 1.13 -14.15 -4.77
N ILE A 124 1.45 -13.90 -6.05
CA ILE A 124 2.36 -12.84 -6.50
C ILE A 124 1.73 -12.06 -7.65
N VAL A 125 1.94 -10.74 -7.63
CA VAL A 125 1.45 -9.77 -8.63
C VAL A 125 2.60 -8.99 -9.21
#